data_9a9191e25b95b7603d84ba77b20657aa
#
_entry.id   9a9191e25b95b7603d84ba77b20657aa
#
_cell.length_a   1.000
_cell.length_b   1.000
_cell.length_c   1.000
_cell.angle_alpha   90.00
_cell.angle_beta   90.00
_cell.angle_gamma   90.00
#
_symmetry.space_group_name_H-M   'P 1'
#
loop_
_entity.id
_entity.type
_entity.pdbx_description
1 polymer ?
#
loop_
_entity_poly.entity_id
_entity_poly.type
_entity_poly.pdbx_seq_one_letter_code
_entity_poly.pdbx_strand_id
1 'polypeptide(L)'
;MVQLNVNKQTATQTQTFKANQGLTENNIVYDTRQLNLWYGNHHALKNIDLAIKENEVTAIIGPSGCGKSTYIKTLNRMVELVPSVKTSGEIIYRDRNILDASYGVEELRTKVGMVFQKPNPFPKSIFDNIAYGPRIHGIKNKKVLDGIVEQSLRGAAIWDEVKDRLNENA
;
A
#
# COMPACT_ATOMS: atom_id res chain seq x y z
N MET A 1 18.27 16.17 -6.98
CA MET A 1 18.34 14.91 -7.75
C MET A 1 18.83 13.84 -6.78
N VAL A 2 17.96 12.99 -6.29
CA VAL A 2 18.30 12.00 -5.27
C VAL A 2 17.98 10.61 -5.81
N GLN A 3 19.01 9.77 -5.90
CA GLN A 3 18.82 8.34 -6.14
C GLN A 3 18.35 7.70 -4.83
N LEU A 4 17.36 6.83 -4.90
CA LEU A 4 17.09 5.88 -3.82
C LEU A 4 18.25 4.86 -3.87
N ASN A 5 19.32 5.15 -3.11
CA ASN A 5 20.39 4.19 -2.93
C ASN A 5 19.94 3.17 -1.89
N VAL A 6 19.59 1.98 -2.36
CA VAL A 6 19.67 0.78 -1.52
C VAL A 6 21.17 0.45 -1.45
N ASN A 7 21.84 1.04 -0.47
CA ASN A 7 23.29 0.99 -0.37
C ASN A 7 23.74 -0.43 -0.03
N LYS A 8 24.41 -1.05 -0.98
CA LYS A 8 25.14 -2.32 -0.78
C LYS A 8 26.54 -2.15 -0.15
N GLN A 9 26.91 -0.95 0.28
CA GLN A 9 28.22 -0.75 0.95
C GLN A 9 28.21 0.53 1.80
N THR A 10 27.94 0.41 3.08
CA THR A 10 28.72 1.05 4.15
C THR A 10 28.42 0.28 5.44
N ALA A 11 29.44 -0.39 5.95
CA ALA A 11 29.40 -1.08 7.23
C ALA A 11 29.20 -0.05 8.34
N THR A 12 28.01 0.05 8.86
CA THR A 12 27.74 0.62 10.17
C THR A 12 26.74 -0.32 10.84
N GLN A 13 27.14 -0.84 11.96
CA GLN A 13 26.52 -1.88 12.77
C GLN A 13 24.98 -1.85 12.75
N THR A 14 24.40 -2.69 11.91
CA THR A 14 23.00 -3.05 11.98
C THR A 14 22.92 -4.18 13.01
N GLN A 15 22.33 -3.91 14.18
CA GLN A 15 21.92 -4.99 15.07
C GLN A 15 20.84 -5.80 14.35
N THR A 16 21.26 -6.92 13.82
CA THR A 16 20.38 -7.92 13.21
C THR A 16 19.60 -8.60 14.32
N PHE A 17 18.34 -8.23 14.50
CA PHE A 17 17.43 -9.09 15.23
C PHE A 17 17.28 -10.37 14.40
N LYS A 18 17.84 -11.48 14.90
CA LYS A 18 17.62 -12.81 14.36
C LYS A 18 16.16 -13.19 14.61
N ALA A 19 15.31 -12.94 13.64
CA ALA A 19 14.00 -13.58 13.57
C ALA A 19 14.17 -14.95 12.90
N ASN A 20 13.59 -15.95 13.50
CA ASN A 20 13.57 -17.39 13.21
C ASN A 20 13.87 -17.81 11.77
N GLN A 21 14.87 -18.65 11.63
CA GLN A 21 15.15 -19.50 10.47
C GLN A 21 13.96 -20.45 10.24
N GLY A 22 13.37 -20.40 9.06
CA GLY A 22 12.34 -21.38 8.65
C GLY A 22 11.41 -20.94 7.51
N LEU A 23 11.76 -19.90 6.73
CA LEU A 23 10.95 -19.51 5.57
C LEU A 23 11.75 -19.68 4.28
N THR A 24 11.22 -20.49 3.40
CA THR A 24 11.72 -20.76 2.06
C THR A 24 11.85 -19.47 1.23
N GLU A 25 12.81 -19.43 0.30
CA GLU A 25 13.19 -18.28 -0.56
C GLU A 25 12.04 -17.66 -1.41
N ASN A 26 10.80 -18.12 -1.28
CA ASN A 26 9.68 -17.81 -2.17
C ASN A 26 8.56 -16.92 -1.58
N ASN A 27 8.81 -16.14 -0.51
CA ASN A 27 7.76 -15.31 0.10
C ASN A 27 7.82 -13.85 -0.34
N ILE A 28 8.23 -13.55 -1.57
CA ILE A 28 8.19 -12.18 -2.10
C ILE A 28 6.76 -11.90 -2.56
N VAL A 29 6.14 -10.86 -1.99
CA VAL A 29 4.80 -10.38 -2.38
C VAL A 29 4.88 -9.31 -3.45
N TYR A 30 5.92 -8.45 -3.39
CA TYR A 30 6.24 -7.49 -4.43
C TYR A 30 7.69 -7.64 -4.86
N ASP A 31 7.93 -7.71 -6.15
CA ASP A 31 9.25 -7.66 -6.76
C ASP A 31 9.27 -6.53 -7.79
N THR A 32 9.94 -5.45 -7.43
CA THR A 32 10.10 -4.26 -8.27
C THR A 32 11.42 -4.34 -9.00
N ARG A 33 11.40 -4.21 -10.32
CA ARG A 33 12.57 -4.36 -11.19
C ARG A 33 12.74 -3.15 -12.09
N GLN A 34 13.86 -2.46 -11.96
CA GLN A 34 14.28 -1.31 -12.76
C GLN A 34 13.16 -0.27 -12.94
N LEU A 35 12.38 -0.05 -11.89
CA LEU A 35 11.27 0.88 -11.92
C LEU A 35 11.77 2.31 -12.09
N ASN A 36 11.27 2.96 -13.12
CA ASN A 36 11.42 4.38 -13.34
C ASN A 36 10.05 5.04 -13.36
N LEU A 37 9.96 6.26 -12.82
CA LEU A 37 8.72 7.04 -12.84
C LEU A 37 9.02 8.51 -13.08
N TRP A 38 8.23 9.11 -13.95
CA TRP A 38 8.28 10.54 -14.29
C TRP A 38 6.94 11.22 -14.01
N TYR A 39 7.00 12.44 -13.50
CA TYR A 39 5.90 13.41 -13.50
C TYR A 39 6.22 14.46 -14.56
N GLY A 40 5.60 14.34 -15.74
CA GLY A 40 6.00 15.14 -16.90
C GLY A 40 7.48 14.93 -17.22
N ASN A 41 8.29 16.00 -17.12
CA ASN A 41 9.73 15.95 -17.36
C ASN A 41 10.56 15.63 -16.10
N HIS A 42 9.93 15.55 -14.92
CA HIS A 42 10.64 15.27 -13.67
C HIS A 42 10.77 13.77 -13.44
N HIS A 43 12.01 13.25 -13.46
CA HIS A 43 12.34 11.85 -13.17
C HIS A 43 12.36 11.63 -11.66
N ALA A 44 11.25 11.16 -11.11
CA ALA A 44 11.04 11.05 -9.65
C ALA A 44 11.59 9.75 -9.04
N LEU A 45 11.46 8.61 -9.74
CA LEU A 45 12.06 7.34 -9.34
C LEU A 45 13.02 6.88 -10.44
N LYS A 46 14.20 6.37 -10.05
CA LYS A 46 15.27 5.99 -10.99
C LYS A 46 15.80 4.62 -10.69
N ASN A 47 15.54 3.68 -11.59
CA ASN A 47 16.04 2.31 -11.54
C ASN A 47 15.87 1.67 -10.15
N ILE A 48 14.64 1.66 -9.64
CA ILE A 48 14.36 1.09 -8.33
C ILE A 48 14.23 -0.43 -8.46
N ASP A 49 15.04 -1.13 -7.71
CA ASP A 49 14.96 -2.58 -7.50
C ASP A 49 14.69 -2.83 -6.02
N LEU A 50 13.55 -3.44 -5.69
CA LEU A 50 13.13 -3.70 -4.31
C LEU A 50 12.20 -4.90 -4.23
N ALA A 51 12.56 -5.86 -3.38
CA ALA A 51 11.70 -6.97 -3.02
C ALA A 51 11.06 -6.73 -1.65
N ILE A 52 9.74 -6.92 -1.57
CA ILE A 52 8.95 -6.87 -0.34
C ILE A 52 8.44 -8.27 -0.05
N LYS A 53 8.70 -8.75 1.16
CA LYS A 53 8.26 -10.07 1.59
C LYS A 53 6.87 -10.08 2.18
N GLU A 54 6.20 -11.20 2.05
CA GLU A 54 4.89 -11.43 2.65
C GLU A 54 5.01 -11.55 4.18
N ASN A 55 4.01 -11.03 4.89
CA ASN A 55 3.94 -11.06 6.35
C ASN A 55 5.11 -10.39 7.10
N GLU A 56 5.81 -9.48 6.42
CA GLU A 56 6.88 -8.68 7.02
C GLU A 56 6.55 -7.18 6.93
N VAL A 57 7.06 -6.40 7.89
CA VAL A 57 7.01 -4.94 7.84
C VAL A 57 8.25 -4.43 7.10
N THR A 58 8.06 -3.81 5.95
CA THR A 58 9.13 -3.16 5.20
C THR A 58 9.06 -1.64 5.41
N ALA A 59 10.09 -1.05 6.00
CA ALA A 59 10.20 0.39 6.19
C ALA A 59 11.03 1.05 5.09
N ILE A 60 10.49 2.10 4.45
CA ILE A 60 11.19 2.91 3.44
C ILE A 60 11.62 4.22 4.09
N ILE A 61 12.93 4.41 4.26
CA ILE A 61 13.53 5.53 4.97
C ILE A 61 14.33 6.40 3.99
N GLY A 62 14.31 7.70 4.21
CA GLY A 62 15.09 8.65 3.40
C GLY A 62 14.62 10.10 3.60
N PRO A 63 15.35 11.09 3.08
CA PRO A 63 15.04 12.50 3.23
C PRO A 63 13.70 12.89 2.59
N SER A 64 13.16 14.06 2.95
CA SER A 64 11.95 14.58 2.32
C SER A 64 12.16 14.77 0.81
N GLY A 65 11.16 14.45 0.01
CA GLY A 65 11.21 14.60 -1.44
C GLY A 65 11.98 13.50 -2.21
N CYS A 66 12.57 12.50 -1.56
CA CYS A 66 13.32 11.45 -2.25
C CYS A 66 12.48 10.37 -2.96
N GLY A 67 11.16 10.52 -3.04
CA GLY A 67 10.30 9.60 -3.80
C GLY A 67 9.62 8.49 -3.00
N LYS A 68 9.77 8.40 -1.66
CA LYS A 68 9.15 7.36 -0.82
C LYS A 68 7.64 7.21 -1.05
N SER A 69 6.92 8.32 -0.93
CA SER A 69 5.47 8.33 -1.13
C SER A 69 5.08 8.06 -2.59
N THR A 70 5.93 8.43 -3.54
CA THR A 70 5.74 8.10 -4.95
C THR A 70 5.86 6.60 -5.16
N TYR A 71 6.90 5.95 -4.61
CA TYR A 71 7.07 4.52 -4.70
C TYR A 71 5.89 3.76 -4.06
N ILE A 72 5.51 4.11 -2.82
CA ILE A 72 4.36 3.48 -2.15
C ILE A 72 3.09 3.59 -2.99
N LYS A 73 2.83 4.76 -3.60
CA LYS A 73 1.66 4.97 -4.48
C LYS A 73 1.73 4.20 -5.79
N THR A 74 2.91 3.77 -6.24
CA THR A 74 3.02 2.91 -7.42
C THR A 74 2.57 1.48 -7.13
N LEU A 75 2.71 0.98 -5.91
CA LEU A 75 2.34 -0.40 -5.54
C LEU A 75 0.83 -0.68 -5.68
N ASN A 76 -0.01 0.34 -5.65
CA ASN A 76 -1.46 0.24 -5.92
C ASN A 76 -1.92 1.11 -7.10
N ARG A 77 -0.98 1.56 -7.94
CA ARG A 77 -1.21 2.36 -9.14
C ARG A 77 -1.92 3.70 -8.88
N MET A 78 -1.87 4.22 -7.65
CA MET A 78 -2.45 5.55 -7.36
C MET A 78 -1.69 6.70 -8.01
N VAL A 79 -0.44 6.49 -8.43
CA VAL A 79 0.32 7.49 -9.19
C VAL A 79 -0.34 7.82 -10.54
N GLU A 80 -1.07 6.88 -11.13
CA GLU A 80 -1.77 7.05 -12.41
C GLU A 80 -2.95 8.04 -12.36
N LEU A 81 -3.37 8.46 -11.16
CA LEU A 81 -4.32 9.56 -11.00
C LEU A 81 -3.72 10.92 -11.41
N VAL A 82 -2.41 10.99 -11.58
CA VAL A 82 -1.73 12.18 -12.10
C VAL A 82 -1.55 12.02 -13.61
N PRO A 83 -2.22 12.83 -14.45
CA PRO A 83 -2.26 12.62 -15.91
C PRO A 83 -0.89 12.63 -16.61
N SER A 84 0.11 13.27 -16.01
CA SER A 84 1.47 13.40 -16.59
C SER A 84 2.41 12.26 -16.16
N VAL A 85 1.92 11.26 -15.43
CA VAL A 85 2.75 10.15 -14.96
C VAL A 85 3.11 9.21 -16.12
N LYS A 86 4.39 8.84 -16.14
CA LYS A 86 4.92 7.77 -17.00
C LYS A 86 5.75 6.84 -16.14
N THR A 87 5.62 5.54 -16.38
CA THR A 87 6.40 4.50 -15.71
C THR A 87 7.10 3.61 -16.73
N SER A 88 8.24 3.05 -16.36
CA SER A 88 8.90 1.93 -17.05
C SER A 88 9.51 0.97 -16.03
N GLY A 89 9.84 -0.23 -16.46
CA GLY A 89 10.25 -1.32 -15.58
C GLY A 89 9.06 -2.19 -15.21
N GLU A 90 9.20 -3.00 -14.16
CA GLU A 90 8.19 -3.96 -13.74
C GLU A 90 7.91 -3.86 -12.25
N ILE A 91 6.68 -4.13 -11.86
CA ILE A 91 6.28 -4.37 -10.48
C ILE A 91 5.47 -5.67 -10.46
N ILE A 92 6.10 -6.74 -10.06
CA ILE A 92 5.47 -8.04 -9.95
C ILE A 92 4.79 -8.14 -8.58
N TYR A 93 3.48 -8.21 -8.55
CA TYR A 93 2.69 -8.50 -7.36
C TYR A 93 2.28 -9.97 -7.40
N ARG A 94 2.83 -10.77 -6.48
CA ARG A 94 2.77 -12.24 -6.48
C ARG A 94 3.39 -12.79 -7.78
N ASP A 95 2.60 -13.05 -8.80
CA ASP A 95 2.98 -13.69 -10.06
C ASP A 95 2.70 -12.84 -11.32
N ARG A 96 2.13 -11.61 -11.13
CA ARG A 96 1.68 -10.77 -12.24
C ARG A 96 2.25 -9.36 -12.16
N ASN A 97 2.71 -8.85 -13.31
CA ASN A 97 3.13 -7.45 -13.40
C ASN A 97 1.91 -6.53 -13.33
N ILE A 98 1.84 -5.71 -12.27
CA ILE A 98 0.72 -4.80 -12.06
C ILE A 98 0.74 -3.58 -13.01
N LEU A 99 1.84 -3.33 -13.72
CA LEU A 99 1.93 -2.25 -14.71
C LEU A 99 1.39 -2.66 -16.08
N ASP A 100 1.10 -3.93 -16.30
CA ASP A 100 0.51 -4.39 -17.56
C ASP A 100 -0.89 -3.81 -17.75
N ALA A 101 -1.20 -3.42 -18.98
CA ALA A 101 -2.52 -2.87 -19.34
C ALA A 101 -3.67 -3.86 -19.09
N SER A 102 -3.39 -5.16 -19.10
CA SER A 102 -4.35 -6.23 -18.81
C SER A 102 -4.64 -6.40 -17.31
N TYR A 103 -3.86 -5.79 -16.42
CA TYR A 103 -4.11 -5.90 -14.98
C TYR A 103 -5.18 -4.89 -14.55
N GLY A 104 -6.30 -5.36 -14.03
CA GLY A 104 -7.40 -4.52 -13.54
C GLY A 104 -7.00 -3.68 -12.32
N VAL A 105 -7.08 -2.35 -12.44
CA VAL A 105 -6.72 -1.43 -11.34
C VAL A 105 -7.64 -1.60 -10.14
N GLU A 106 -8.94 -1.82 -10.39
CA GLU A 106 -9.93 -2.08 -9.35
C GLU A 106 -9.59 -3.38 -8.59
N GLU A 107 -9.25 -4.44 -9.31
CA GLU A 107 -8.81 -5.70 -8.70
C GLU A 107 -7.60 -5.50 -7.80
N LEU A 108 -6.61 -4.74 -8.27
CA LEU A 108 -5.41 -4.44 -7.46
C LEU A 108 -5.78 -3.69 -6.18
N ARG A 109 -6.60 -2.65 -6.28
CA ARG A 109 -6.96 -1.80 -5.13
C ARG A 109 -7.88 -2.48 -4.12
N THR A 110 -8.55 -3.58 -4.47
CA THR A 110 -9.25 -4.42 -3.50
C THR A 110 -8.29 -5.25 -2.64
N LYS A 111 -7.10 -5.57 -3.18
CA LYS A 111 -6.10 -6.40 -2.52
C LYS A 111 -5.04 -5.58 -1.79
N VAL A 112 -4.76 -4.36 -2.27
CA VAL A 112 -3.68 -3.50 -1.78
C VAL A 112 -4.27 -2.18 -1.30
N GLY A 113 -4.60 -2.14 -0.02
CA GLY A 113 -5.08 -0.93 0.65
C GLY A 113 -3.97 0.09 0.86
N MET A 114 -4.35 1.35 1.07
CA MET A 114 -3.43 2.44 1.39
C MET A 114 -3.98 3.28 2.53
N VAL A 115 -3.14 3.52 3.53
CA VAL A 115 -3.44 4.46 4.61
C VAL A 115 -2.72 5.78 4.30
N PHE A 116 -3.48 6.87 4.25
CA PHE A 116 -2.95 8.20 3.96
C PHE A 116 -2.46 8.89 5.23
N GLN A 117 -1.47 9.76 5.08
CA GLN A 117 -0.94 10.54 6.20
C GLN A 117 -2.00 11.48 6.84
N LYS A 118 -2.90 12.03 6.03
CA LYS A 118 -4.04 12.81 6.51
C LYS A 118 -5.30 11.97 6.42
N PRO A 119 -6.09 11.87 7.50
CA PRO A 119 -7.39 11.24 7.44
C PRO A 119 -8.26 11.92 6.38
N ASN A 120 -9.00 11.15 5.62
CA ASN A 120 -9.93 11.65 4.61
C ASN A 120 -11.22 10.83 4.63
N PRO A 121 -11.96 10.83 5.74
CA PRO A 121 -13.24 10.15 5.81
C PRO A 121 -14.26 10.82 4.89
N PHE A 122 -15.22 10.05 4.39
CA PHE A 122 -16.40 10.61 3.77
C PHE A 122 -17.25 11.35 4.81
N PRO A 123 -18.02 12.38 4.45
CA PRO A 123 -18.97 13.05 5.34
C PRO A 123 -20.18 12.14 5.62
N LYS A 124 -19.94 11.05 6.32
CA LYS A 124 -20.85 9.97 6.66
C LYS A 124 -20.53 9.46 8.05
N SER A 125 -21.40 8.58 8.58
CA SER A 125 -21.15 7.94 9.87
C SER A 125 -19.88 7.07 9.86
N ILE A 126 -19.35 6.77 11.04
CA ILE A 126 -18.24 5.82 11.22
C ILE A 126 -18.60 4.49 10.55
N PHE A 127 -19.83 3.99 10.82
CA PHE A 127 -20.33 2.77 10.19
C PHE A 127 -20.31 2.83 8.67
N ASP A 128 -20.84 3.89 8.08
CA ASP A 128 -20.95 4.03 6.63
C ASP A 128 -19.60 4.23 5.95
N ASN A 129 -18.63 4.83 6.61
CA ASN A 129 -17.26 4.93 6.12
C ASN A 129 -16.63 3.54 5.97
N ILE A 130 -16.77 2.68 6.98
CA ILE A 130 -16.21 1.32 6.97
C ILE A 130 -16.99 0.41 6.03
N ALA A 131 -18.31 0.48 6.05
CA ALA A 131 -19.19 -0.33 5.20
C ALA A 131 -19.16 0.09 3.72
N TYR A 132 -18.55 1.23 3.37
CA TYR A 132 -18.55 1.78 2.01
C TYR A 132 -17.91 0.83 1.00
N GLY A 133 -16.69 0.35 1.28
CA GLY A 133 -15.99 -0.58 0.41
C GLY A 133 -16.78 -1.89 0.17
N PRO A 134 -17.17 -2.61 1.23
CA PRO A 134 -18.00 -3.81 1.11
C PRO A 134 -19.28 -3.60 0.30
N ARG A 135 -19.97 -2.45 0.48
CA ARG A 135 -21.19 -2.13 -0.28
C ARG A 135 -20.93 -1.94 -1.77
N ILE A 136 -19.86 -1.26 -2.15
CA ILE A 136 -19.47 -1.10 -3.56
C ILE A 136 -19.19 -2.47 -4.20
N HIS A 137 -18.59 -3.39 -3.44
CA HIS A 137 -18.34 -4.76 -3.87
C HIS A 137 -19.56 -5.68 -3.78
N GLY A 138 -20.76 -5.10 -3.61
CA GLY A 138 -22.05 -5.83 -3.73
C GLY A 138 -22.58 -6.43 -2.43
N ILE A 139 -21.94 -6.25 -1.28
CA ILE A 139 -22.44 -6.74 0.00
C ILE A 139 -23.56 -5.82 0.49
N LYS A 140 -24.81 -6.31 0.44
CA LYS A 140 -26.03 -5.55 0.82
C LYS A 140 -26.64 -6.05 2.15
N ASN A 141 -26.30 -7.25 2.59
CA ASN A 141 -26.86 -7.83 3.80
C ASN A 141 -26.37 -7.09 5.05
N LYS A 142 -27.30 -6.50 5.82
CA LYS A 142 -26.99 -5.69 6.98
C LYS A 142 -26.20 -6.48 8.04
N LYS A 143 -26.60 -7.71 8.35
CA LYS A 143 -25.90 -8.53 9.37
C LYS A 143 -24.46 -8.83 8.96
N VAL A 144 -24.21 -9.03 7.65
CA VAL A 144 -22.84 -9.23 7.15
C VAL A 144 -22.03 -7.95 7.27
N LEU A 145 -22.63 -6.79 6.93
CA LEU A 145 -21.96 -5.49 7.08
C LEU A 145 -21.66 -5.18 8.54
N ASP A 146 -22.59 -5.43 9.46
CA ASP A 146 -22.40 -5.24 10.90
C ASP A 146 -21.18 -6.06 11.39
N GLY A 147 -21.09 -7.33 10.99
CA GLY A 147 -19.95 -8.19 11.31
C GLY A 147 -18.62 -7.69 10.72
N ILE A 148 -18.62 -7.24 9.46
CA ILE A 148 -17.41 -6.68 8.81
C ILE A 148 -16.96 -5.41 9.53
N VAL A 149 -17.89 -4.51 9.86
CA VAL A 149 -17.57 -3.25 10.55
C VAL A 149 -16.97 -3.54 11.93
N GLU A 150 -17.60 -4.42 12.73
CA GLU A 150 -17.07 -4.80 14.03
C GLU A 150 -15.68 -5.43 13.91
N GLN A 151 -15.52 -6.40 13.03
CA GLN A 151 -14.23 -7.07 12.83
C GLN A 151 -13.13 -6.08 12.40
N SER A 152 -13.44 -5.15 11.50
CA SER A 152 -12.49 -4.13 11.03
C SER A 152 -12.07 -3.21 12.16
N LEU A 153 -13.01 -2.74 12.99
CA LEU A 153 -12.73 -1.86 14.12
C LEU A 153 -11.95 -2.57 15.24
N ARG A 154 -12.24 -3.85 15.47
CA ARG A 154 -11.46 -4.69 16.40
C ARG A 154 -10.04 -4.91 15.88
N GLY A 155 -9.88 -5.21 14.59
CA GLY A 155 -8.58 -5.35 13.96
C GLY A 155 -7.74 -4.07 14.00
N ALA A 156 -8.38 -2.90 13.96
CA ALA A 156 -7.75 -1.59 14.14
C ALA A 156 -7.54 -1.19 15.62
N ALA A 157 -7.96 -2.03 16.58
CA ALA A 157 -7.89 -1.79 18.02
C ALA A 157 -8.63 -0.53 18.52
N ILE A 158 -9.68 -0.09 17.80
CA ILE A 158 -10.48 1.11 18.16
C ILE A 158 -11.95 0.79 18.45
N TRP A 159 -12.34 -0.49 18.46
CA TRP A 159 -13.72 -0.90 18.69
C TRP A 159 -14.32 -0.32 19.97
N ASP A 160 -13.62 -0.43 21.09
CA ASP A 160 -14.13 0.00 22.38
C ASP A 160 -14.30 1.52 22.50
N GLU A 161 -13.59 2.29 21.65
CA GLU A 161 -13.71 3.75 21.59
C GLU A 161 -14.94 4.22 20.79
N VAL A 162 -15.37 3.42 19.80
CA VAL A 162 -16.36 3.90 18.81
C VAL A 162 -17.65 3.08 18.76
N LYS A 163 -17.73 1.92 19.44
CA LYS A 163 -18.86 0.98 19.34
C LYS A 163 -20.23 1.61 19.66
N ASP A 164 -20.26 2.57 20.61
CA ASP A 164 -21.51 3.20 21.06
C ASP A 164 -21.89 4.43 20.20
N ARG A 165 -21.04 4.83 19.26
CA ARG A 165 -21.24 6.01 18.40
C ARG A 165 -21.02 5.75 16.91
N LEU A 166 -21.25 4.53 16.46
CA LEU A 166 -21.06 4.13 15.06
C LEU A 166 -21.90 4.94 14.05
N ASN A 167 -23.00 5.54 14.50
CA ASN A 167 -23.88 6.37 13.68
C ASN A 167 -23.48 7.86 13.68
N GLU A 168 -22.50 8.26 14.46
CA GLU A 168 -21.97 9.63 14.45
C GLU A 168 -21.05 9.85 13.25
N ASN A 169 -20.80 11.13 12.90
CA ASN A 169 -19.86 11.47 11.86
C ASN A 169 -18.44 11.01 12.21
N ALA A 170 -17.72 10.53 11.16
CA ALA A 170 -16.35 10.08 11.31
C ALA A 170 -15.37 11.25 11.37
#